data_b2223425fe888b50f771eea5a13d913b
#
_entry.id   b2223425fe888b50f771eea5a13d913b
#
_cell.length_a   1.000
_cell.length_b   1.000
_cell.length_c   1.000
_cell.angle_alpha   90.00
_cell.angle_beta   90.00
_cell.angle_gamma   90.00
#
_symmetry.space_group_name_H-M   'P 1'
#
loop_
_entity.id
_entity.type
_entity.pdbx_description
1 polymer ?
#
loop_
_entity_poly.entity_id
_entity_poly.type
_entity_poly.pdbx_seq_one_letter_code
_entity_poly.pdbx_strand_id
1 'polypeptide(L)'
;NLKKQKKANKPIDLEKIKTYSIKKRKNLVNIGQSGKPIEFKNFNKFIDSLPKVLAADALRNVIDNIVKAHNKDRQVVLAIGAHVIKCGLSSIVIDLMKRGIITAVAMNGAGAIHDYEISLIGGTSEDVLHSLKDGTFGMAKETAEAIQDAASVPECGLGRALGDKIIKDKNKHKQYSILAEGARLNIPITVHVAIGTETIHMHPCISGADMGESSHVDFR
;
A
#
# COMPACT_ATOMS: atom_id res chain seq x y z
N ASN A 1 8.04 -39.98 -40.65
CA ASN A 1 8.82 -38.91 -41.28
C ASN A 1 7.92 -37.97 -42.07
N LEU A 2 7.33 -36.98 -41.44
CA LEU A 2 6.64 -35.89 -42.10
C LEU A 2 7.25 -34.58 -41.59
N LYS A 3 8.29 -34.12 -42.33
CA LYS A 3 8.72 -32.71 -42.24
C LYS A 3 7.59 -31.84 -42.78
N LYS A 4 6.75 -31.27 -41.93
CA LYS A 4 5.89 -30.14 -42.29
C LYS A 4 6.82 -28.97 -42.65
N GLN A 5 7.01 -28.70 -43.92
CA GLN A 5 7.61 -27.45 -44.39
C GLN A 5 6.75 -26.31 -43.84
N LYS A 6 7.32 -25.49 -42.91
CA LYS A 6 6.73 -24.21 -42.52
C LYS A 6 6.58 -23.37 -43.78
N LYS A 7 5.35 -23.15 -44.26
CA LYS A 7 5.06 -22.15 -45.30
C LYS A 7 5.65 -20.81 -44.79
N ALA A 8 6.63 -20.30 -45.54
CA ALA A 8 7.11 -18.95 -45.29
C ALA A 8 5.94 -17.98 -45.42
N ASN A 9 5.62 -17.25 -44.39
CA ASN A 9 4.58 -16.22 -44.44
C ASN A 9 5.05 -15.15 -45.44
N LYS A 10 4.28 -14.94 -46.49
CA LYS A 10 4.53 -13.83 -47.42
C LYS A 10 4.25 -12.51 -46.71
N PRO A 11 5.04 -11.48 -46.93
CA PRO A 11 4.76 -10.13 -46.41
C PRO A 11 3.37 -9.68 -46.84
N ILE A 12 2.72 -8.88 -45.96
CA ILE A 12 1.41 -8.29 -46.28
C ILE A 12 1.57 -7.28 -47.41
N ASP A 13 0.68 -7.31 -48.39
CA ASP A 13 0.60 -6.31 -49.42
C ASP A 13 -0.01 -5.03 -48.89
N LEU A 14 0.82 -4.02 -48.66
CA LEU A 14 0.44 -2.75 -48.03
C LEU A 14 -0.50 -1.91 -48.90
N GLU A 15 -0.49 -2.10 -50.24
CA GLU A 15 -1.36 -1.37 -51.17
C GLU A 15 -2.86 -1.74 -51.00
N LYS A 16 -3.11 -2.92 -50.43
CA LYS A 16 -4.47 -3.40 -50.13
C LYS A 16 -5.04 -2.93 -48.82
N ILE A 17 -4.27 -2.22 -48.00
CA ILE A 17 -4.71 -1.72 -46.69
C ILE A 17 -5.60 -0.49 -46.91
N LYS A 18 -6.83 -0.57 -46.41
CA LYS A 18 -7.78 0.57 -46.43
C LYS A 18 -7.40 1.58 -45.36
N THR A 19 -7.29 2.82 -45.77
CA THR A 19 -7.10 3.98 -44.87
C THR A 19 -8.40 4.77 -44.70
N TYR A 20 -8.43 5.61 -43.66
CA TYR A 20 -9.55 6.53 -43.43
C TYR A 20 -9.03 7.91 -42.99
N SER A 21 -9.85 8.94 -43.14
CA SER A 21 -9.50 10.28 -42.74
C SER A 21 -9.43 10.39 -41.19
N ILE A 22 -8.36 11.00 -40.65
CA ILE A 22 -8.17 11.27 -39.22
C ILE A 22 -9.35 12.06 -38.63
N LYS A 23 -10.07 12.86 -39.44
CA LYS A 23 -11.27 13.61 -39.03
C LYS A 23 -12.43 12.73 -38.59
N LYS A 24 -12.45 11.47 -39.02
CA LYS A 24 -13.50 10.49 -38.69
C LYS A 24 -13.15 9.67 -37.44
N ARG A 25 -11.93 9.80 -36.92
CA ARG A 25 -11.46 9.04 -35.77
C ARG A 25 -11.88 9.70 -34.46
N LYS A 26 -12.41 8.91 -33.51
CA LYS A 26 -12.56 9.34 -32.13
C LYS A 26 -11.17 9.40 -31.48
N ASN A 27 -10.76 10.60 -31.09
CA ASN A 27 -9.49 10.80 -30.39
C ASN A 27 -9.72 10.87 -28.87
N LEU A 28 -8.89 10.18 -28.09
CA LEU A 28 -8.94 10.17 -26.62
C LEU A 28 -8.19 11.36 -26.01
N VAL A 29 -7.31 12.01 -26.76
CA VAL A 29 -6.51 13.16 -26.34
C VAL A 29 -6.69 14.27 -27.35
N ASN A 30 -6.89 15.50 -26.85
CA ASN A 30 -7.02 16.72 -27.66
C ASN A 30 -6.28 17.89 -27.03
N ILE A 31 -6.06 18.95 -27.79
CA ILE A 31 -5.28 20.13 -27.36
C ILE A 31 -5.86 20.84 -26.11
N GLY A 32 -7.17 20.74 -25.88
CA GLY A 32 -7.83 21.31 -24.70
C GLY A 32 -7.47 20.61 -23.39
N GLN A 33 -6.89 19.40 -23.47
CA GLN A 33 -6.46 18.60 -22.32
C GLN A 33 -4.96 18.78 -22.02
N SER A 34 -4.23 19.58 -22.82
CA SER A 34 -2.80 19.80 -22.66
C SER A 34 -2.48 20.53 -21.37
N GLY A 35 -1.38 20.16 -20.73
CA GLY A 35 -0.82 20.90 -19.61
C GLY A 35 -0.37 22.30 -20.01
N LYS A 36 -0.33 23.23 -19.06
CA LYS A 36 0.05 24.62 -19.28
C LYS A 36 1.32 24.95 -18.50
N PRO A 37 2.27 25.71 -19.08
CA PRO A 37 3.38 26.28 -18.32
C PRO A 37 2.85 27.15 -17.19
N ILE A 38 3.46 27.05 -16.02
CA ILE A 38 3.11 27.86 -14.85
C ILE A 38 4.34 28.52 -14.23
N GLU A 39 4.11 29.69 -13.62
CA GLU A 39 5.03 30.22 -12.63
C GLU A 39 4.68 29.61 -11.27
N PHE A 40 5.66 29.03 -10.57
CA PHE A 40 5.46 28.40 -9.27
C PHE A 40 5.12 29.45 -8.21
N LYS A 41 3.81 29.61 -7.92
CA LYS A 41 3.33 30.48 -6.83
C LYS A 41 2.64 29.69 -5.70
N ASN A 42 2.05 28.54 -5.99
CA ASN A 42 1.49 27.63 -5.00
C ASN A 42 1.25 26.22 -5.59
N PHE A 43 1.03 25.24 -4.72
CA PHE A 43 0.85 23.84 -5.10
C PHE A 43 -0.44 23.59 -5.91
N ASN A 44 -1.54 24.29 -5.59
CA ASN A 44 -2.80 24.13 -6.33
C ASN A 44 -2.62 24.49 -7.81
N LYS A 45 -1.92 25.59 -8.11
CA LYS A 45 -1.61 25.95 -9.51
C LYS A 45 -0.78 24.90 -10.23
N PHE A 46 0.12 24.21 -9.51
CA PHE A 46 0.85 23.08 -10.08
C PHE A 46 -0.10 21.94 -10.47
N ILE A 47 -0.98 21.50 -9.57
CA ILE A 47 -1.97 20.43 -9.86
C ILE A 47 -2.88 20.84 -11.03
N ASP A 48 -3.34 22.10 -11.08
CA ASP A 48 -4.22 22.61 -12.14
C ASP A 48 -3.52 22.65 -13.51
N SER A 49 -2.19 22.83 -13.54
CA SER A 49 -1.39 22.90 -14.76
C SER A 49 -1.12 21.53 -15.40
N LEU A 50 -1.27 20.44 -14.65
CA LEU A 50 -1.02 19.08 -15.18
C LEU A 50 -1.97 18.78 -16.35
N PRO A 51 -1.53 17.97 -17.34
CA PRO A 51 -2.40 17.54 -18.44
C PRO A 51 -3.70 16.90 -17.93
N LYS A 52 -4.83 17.13 -18.61
CA LYS A 52 -6.11 16.50 -18.26
C LYS A 52 -6.28 15.15 -18.97
N VAL A 53 -5.26 14.30 -18.87
CA VAL A 53 -5.20 12.97 -19.49
C VAL A 53 -4.43 12.00 -18.61
N LEU A 54 -4.68 10.72 -18.79
CA LEU A 54 -3.92 9.62 -18.16
C LEU A 54 -3.80 9.78 -16.63
N ALA A 55 -2.59 9.59 -16.10
CA ALA A 55 -2.34 9.57 -14.67
C ALA A 55 -2.68 10.90 -13.95
N ALA A 56 -2.50 12.03 -14.61
CA ALA A 56 -2.81 13.33 -14.01
C ALA A 56 -4.33 13.56 -13.86
N ASP A 57 -5.12 13.05 -14.80
CA ASP A 57 -6.58 13.06 -14.68
C ASP A 57 -7.07 12.08 -13.60
N ALA A 58 -6.49 10.87 -13.58
CA ALA A 58 -6.76 9.89 -12.52
C ALA A 58 -6.44 10.45 -11.12
N LEU A 59 -5.31 11.16 -10.97
CA LEU A 59 -4.93 11.79 -9.69
C LEU A 59 -5.98 12.82 -9.23
N ARG A 60 -6.45 13.70 -10.14
CA ARG A 60 -7.52 14.66 -9.79
C ARG A 60 -8.80 13.96 -9.36
N ASN A 61 -9.20 12.92 -10.10
CA ASN A 61 -10.41 12.15 -9.77
C ASN A 61 -10.30 11.50 -8.37
N VAL A 62 -9.13 10.98 -8.00
CA VAL A 62 -8.89 10.44 -6.65
C VAL A 62 -9.00 11.54 -5.61
N ILE A 63 -8.33 12.68 -5.81
CA ILE A 63 -8.40 13.83 -4.89
C ILE A 63 -9.86 14.29 -4.70
N ASP A 64 -10.58 14.51 -5.81
CA ASP A 64 -11.97 14.96 -5.78
C ASP A 64 -12.89 13.98 -5.05
N ASN A 65 -12.68 12.67 -5.25
CA ASN A 65 -13.48 11.64 -4.58
C ASN A 65 -13.19 11.58 -3.08
N ILE A 66 -11.93 11.72 -2.65
CA ILE A 66 -11.57 11.80 -1.23
C ILE A 66 -12.22 13.03 -0.58
N VAL A 67 -12.11 14.21 -1.22
CA VAL A 67 -12.73 15.45 -0.73
C VAL A 67 -14.24 15.30 -0.63
N LYS A 68 -14.91 14.73 -1.65
CA LYS A 68 -16.35 14.46 -1.63
C LYS A 68 -16.76 13.50 -0.53
N ALA A 69 -15.97 12.45 -0.30
CA ALA A 69 -16.22 11.47 0.75
C ALA A 69 -16.12 12.14 2.13
N HIS A 70 -15.02 12.85 2.38
CA HIS A 70 -14.79 13.59 3.63
C HIS A 70 -15.90 14.59 3.92
N ASN A 71 -16.30 15.42 2.95
CA ASN A 71 -17.37 16.43 3.11
C ASN A 71 -18.77 15.83 3.33
N LYS A 72 -18.94 14.52 3.06
CA LYS A 72 -20.22 13.80 3.23
C LYS A 72 -20.16 12.76 4.35
N ASP A 73 -19.17 12.85 5.22
CA ASP A 73 -18.91 11.88 6.31
C ASP A 73 -18.92 10.42 5.83
N ARG A 74 -18.35 10.19 4.63
CA ARG A 74 -18.20 8.85 4.07
C ARG A 74 -16.83 8.28 4.40
N GLN A 75 -16.76 6.96 4.46
CA GLN A 75 -15.51 6.25 4.73
C GLN A 75 -14.48 6.44 3.61
N VAL A 76 -13.25 6.68 4.01
CA VAL A 76 -12.06 6.63 3.15
C VAL A 76 -11.12 5.57 3.70
N VAL A 77 -11.10 4.42 3.06
CA VAL A 77 -10.24 3.30 3.43
C VAL A 77 -8.95 3.35 2.62
N LEU A 78 -7.81 3.40 3.29
CA LEU A 78 -6.49 3.33 2.66
C LEU A 78 -5.97 1.89 2.74
N ALA A 79 -5.93 1.18 1.61
CA ALA A 79 -5.31 -0.14 1.51
C ALA A 79 -3.84 0.01 1.08
N ILE A 80 -2.90 -0.52 1.90
CA ILE A 80 -1.46 -0.36 1.68
C ILE A 80 -0.69 -1.68 1.82
N GLY A 81 0.43 -1.76 1.10
CA GLY A 81 1.50 -2.69 1.41
C GLY A 81 2.63 -2.02 2.21
N ALA A 82 3.66 -2.81 2.54
CA ALA A 82 4.81 -2.37 3.32
C ALA A 82 5.57 -1.17 2.72
N HIS A 83 5.53 -0.98 1.40
CA HIS A 83 6.30 0.07 0.73
C HIS A 83 5.90 1.48 1.15
N VAL A 84 4.67 1.74 1.50
CA VAL A 84 4.24 3.05 2.04
C VAL A 84 5.05 3.40 3.29
N ILE A 85 5.24 2.42 4.18
CA ILE A 85 6.02 2.58 5.42
C ILE A 85 7.51 2.68 5.11
N LYS A 86 8.04 1.75 4.29
CA LYS A 86 9.46 1.72 3.88
C LYS A 86 9.92 2.98 3.14
N CYS A 87 9.02 3.64 2.42
CA CYS A 87 9.28 4.92 1.75
C CYS A 87 9.11 6.14 2.67
N GLY A 88 8.87 5.94 3.98
CA GLY A 88 8.82 7.01 4.96
C GLY A 88 7.51 7.82 4.94
N LEU A 89 6.41 7.26 4.42
CA LEU A 89 5.14 7.96 4.28
C LEU A 89 4.21 7.80 5.50
N SER A 90 4.60 7.07 6.54
CA SER A 90 3.79 6.83 7.75
C SER A 90 3.29 8.12 8.39
N SER A 91 4.16 9.14 8.52
CA SER A 91 3.79 10.43 9.12
C SER A 91 2.71 11.18 8.32
N ILE A 92 2.70 11.02 6.98
CA ILE A 92 1.67 11.60 6.10
C ILE A 92 0.35 10.87 6.30
N VAL A 93 0.37 9.53 6.34
CA VAL A 93 -0.83 8.73 6.61
C VAL A 93 -1.41 9.08 7.97
N ILE A 94 -0.58 9.17 8.99
CA ILE A 94 -0.97 9.54 10.35
C ILE A 94 -1.59 10.96 10.41
N ASP A 95 -1.04 11.93 9.67
CA ASP A 95 -1.61 13.28 9.60
C ASP A 95 -3.01 13.25 8.96
N LEU A 96 -3.18 12.50 7.89
CA LEU A 96 -4.49 12.32 7.24
C LEU A 96 -5.51 11.61 8.14
N MET A 97 -5.06 10.65 8.96
CA MET A 97 -5.90 10.01 10.00
C MET A 97 -6.31 11.02 11.08
N LYS A 98 -5.38 11.83 11.59
CA LYS A 98 -5.64 12.87 12.61
C LYS A 98 -6.63 13.92 12.12
N ARG A 99 -6.63 14.22 10.84
CA ARG A 99 -7.58 15.13 10.19
C ARG A 99 -8.93 14.50 9.85
N GLY A 100 -9.11 13.20 10.11
CA GLY A 100 -10.32 12.47 9.75
C GLY A 100 -10.53 12.29 8.24
N ILE A 101 -9.48 12.46 7.43
CA ILE A 101 -9.54 12.23 5.98
C ILE A 101 -9.47 10.74 5.68
N ILE A 102 -8.53 10.02 6.32
CA ILE A 102 -8.48 8.56 6.30
C ILE A 102 -9.20 8.05 7.54
N THR A 103 -10.21 7.21 7.34
CA THR A 103 -11.10 6.70 8.39
C THR A 103 -10.85 5.22 8.72
N ALA A 104 -10.10 4.51 7.89
CA ALA A 104 -9.61 3.15 8.14
C ALA A 104 -8.37 2.88 7.30
N VAL A 105 -7.49 1.98 7.77
CA VAL A 105 -6.34 1.49 7.00
C VAL A 105 -6.38 -0.04 6.98
N ALA A 106 -6.18 -0.62 5.81
CA ALA A 106 -5.97 -2.06 5.65
C ALA A 106 -4.55 -2.31 5.15
N MET A 107 -3.80 -3.20 5.81
CA MET A 107 -2.43 -3.53 5.40
C MET A 107 -2.21 -5.05 5.42
N ASN A 108 -1.17 -5.51 4.72
CA ASN A 108 -0.70 -6.89 4.81
C ASN A 108 0.21 -7.09 6.03
N GLY A 109 0.55 -8.32 6.37
CA GLY A 109 1.44 -8.62 7.50
C GLY A 109 2.83 -7.99 7.35
N ALA A 110 3.36 -7.87 6.13
CA ALA A 110 4.62 -7.15 5.90
C ALA A 110 4.52 -5.67 6.29
N GLY A 111 3.37 -5.02 6.10
CA GLY A 111 3.10 -3.66 6.61
C GLY A 111 3.20 -3.60 8.13
N ALA A 112 2.57 -4.55 8.83
CA ALA A 112 2.61 -4.65 10.29
C ALA A 112 4.04 -4.87 10.83
N ILE A 113 4.84 -5.73 10.18
CA ILE A 113 6.26 -5.95 10.50
C ILE A 113 7.02 -4.62 10.48
N HIS A 114 6.99 -3.92 9.36
CA HIS A 114 7.76 -2.69 9.20
C HIS A 114 7.26 -1.55 10.09
N ASP A 115 5.96 -1.46 10.35
CA ASP A 115 5.36 -0.47 11.25
C ASP A 115 5.80 -0.71 12.71
N TYR A 116 5.79 -1.97 13.14
CA TYR A 116 6.27 -2.34 14.47
C TYR A 116 7.76 -2.02 14.65
N GLU A 117 8.62 -2.42 13.68
CA GLU A 117 10.06 -2.17 13.72
C GLU A 117 10.37 -0.67 13.81
N ILE A 118 9.71 0.17 12.98
CA ILE A 118 9.84 1.63 13.09
C ILE A 118 9.44 2.10 14.47
N SER A 119 8.36 1.59 15.04
CA SER A 119 7.91 1.99 16.38
C SER A 119 8.92 1.67 17.47
N LEU A 120 9.63 0.56 17.32
CA LEU A 120 10.58 0.05 18.31
C LEU A 120 11.95 0.75 18.24
N ILE A 121 12.58 0.73 17.06
CA ILE A 121 13.97 1.17 16.86
C ILE A 121 14.13 2.40 15.95
N GLY A 122 13.05 2.90 15.35
CA GLY A 122 13.10 4.03 14.39
C GLY A 122 13.67 3.67 13.03
N GLY A 123 13.82 2.40 12.73
CA GLY A 123 14.34 1.86 11.47
C GLY A 123 13.62 0.59 11.09
N THR A 124 13.74 0.19 9.83
CA THR A 124 13.18 -1.06 9.30
C THR A 124 13.86 -1.45 7.99
N SER A 125 13.50 -2.60 7.45
CA SER A 125 14.01 -3.10 6.16
C SER A 125 15.48 -3.51 6.21
N GLU A 126 15.73 -4.69 6.76
CA GLU A 126 17.07 -5.27 6.85
C GLU A 126 17.78 -5.40 5.48
N ASP A 127 19.10 -5.45 5.50
CA ASP A 127 19.92 -5.72 4.31
C ASP A 127 19.79 -7.19 3.92
N VAL A 128 18.91 -7.47 2.95
CA VAL A 128 18.60 -8.82 2.46
C VAL A 128 19.84 -9.54 1.95
N LEU A 129 20.74 -8.83 1.22
CA LEU A 129 21.96 -9.44 0.67
C LEU A 129 22.91 -9.90 1.77
N HIS A 130 22.96 -9.20 2.88
CA HIS A 130 23.77 -9.59 4.04
C HIS A 130 23.13 -10.77 4.77
N SER A 131 21.86 -10.64 5.13
CA SER A 131 21.14 -11.60 5.96
C SER A 131 20.88 -12.95 5.28
N LEU A 132 20.86 -13.02 3.93
CA LEU A 132 20.75 -14.27 3.20
C LEU A 132 22.02 -15.12 3.26
N LYS A 133 23.20 -14.52 3.50
CA LYS A 133 24.46 -15.25 3.53
C LYS A 133 24.59 -16.21 4.72
N ASP A 134 24.00 -15.83 5.84
CA ASP A 134 24.05 -16.59 7.10
C ASP A 134 22.68 -17.14 7.52
N GLY A 135 21.64 -16.93 6.71
CA GLY A 135 20.30 -17.46 6.95
C GLY A 135 19.51 -16.69 8.02
N THR A 136 19.91 -15.48 8.38
CA THR A 136 19.24 -14.65 9.42
C THR A 136 18.10 -13.79 8.88
N PHE A 137 17.86 -13.81 7.57
CA PHE A 137 16.81 -13.01 6.95
C PHE A 137 15.44 -13.27 7.57
N GLY A 138 14.80 -12.21 8.08
CA GLY A 138 13.47 -12.26 8.70
C GLY A 138 13.46 -12.83 10.14
N MET A 139 14.62 -13.07 10.75
CA MET A 139 14.73 -13.70 12.07
C MET A 139 14.80 -12.70 13.22
N ALA A 140 14.30 -11.47 13.05
CA ALA A 140 14.26 -10.48 14.12
C ALA A 140 13.32 -10.96 15.26
N LYS A 141 13.92 -11.27 16.39
CA LYS A 141 13.25 -11.90 17.55
C LYS A 141 12.11 -11.05 18.08
N GLU A 142 12.38 -9.79 18.37
CA GLU A 142 11.43 -8.85 18.98
C GLU A 142 10.22 -8.62 18.08
N THR A 143 10.44 -8.57 16.76
CA THR A 143 9.37 -8.40 15.77
C THR A 143 8.43 -9.61 15.77
N ALA A 144 8.99 -10.81 15.73
CA ALA A 144 8.22 -12.03 15.72
C ALA A 144 7.44 -12.25 17.03
N GLU A 145 8.10 -12.08 18.17
CA GLU A 145 7.48 -12.23 19.49
C GLU A 145 6.31 -11.22 19.67
N ALA A 146 6.50 -9.97 19.29
CA ALA A 146 5.45 -8.97 19.44
C ALA A 146 4.23 -9.24 18.55
N ILE A 147 4.45 -9.70 17.33
CA ILE A 147 3.34 -10.06 16.41
C ILE A 147 2.64 -11.33 16.92
N GLN A 148 3.37 -12.33 17.40
CA GLN A 148 2.76 -13.52 17.98
C GLN A 148 1.96 -13.20 19.23
N ASP A 149 2.49 -12.38 20.15
CA ASP A 149 1.77 -11.95 21.33
C ASP A 149 0.44 -11.25 20.97
N ALA A 150 0.47 -10.40 19.95
CA ALA A 150 -0.74 -9.74 19.46
C ALA A 150 -1.72 -10.71 18.80
N ALA A 151 -1.22 -11.66 18.01
CA ALA A 151 -2.04 -12.66 17.35
C ALA A 151 -2.71 -13.63 18.33
N SER A 152 -2.09 -13.86 19.50
CA SER A 152 -2.66 -14.72 20.56
C SER A 152 -3.83 -14.09 21.33
N VAL A 153 -4.20 -12.84 20.98
CA VAL A 153 -5.36 -12.13 21.55
C VAL A 153 -6.30 -11.75 20.40
N PRO A 154 -6.99 -12.71 19.78
CA PRO A 154 -7.67 -12.47 18.51
C PRO A 154 -8.93 -11.61 18.62
N GLU A 155 -9.52 -11.41 19.79
CA GLU A 155 -10.85 -10.83 19.99
C GLU A 155 -11.02 -9.44 19.33
N CYS A 156 -9.95 -8.66 19.22
CA CYS A 156 -9.96 -7.32 18.62
C CYS A 156 -9.27 -7.23 17.26
N GLY A 157 -8.80 -8.38 16.73
CA GLY A 157 -8.03 -8.45 15.49
C GLY A 157 -6.55 -8.07 15.66
N LEU A 158 -5.72 -8.52 14.72
CA LEU A 158 -4.26 -8.35 14.78
C LEU A 158 -3.83 -6.87 14.75
N GLY A 159 -4.49 -6.07 13.92
CA GLY A 159 -4.14 -4.65 13.78
C GLY A 159 -4.35 -3.88 15.07
N ARG A 160 -5.49 -4.06 15.72
CA ARG A 160 -5.78 -3.42 17.01
C ARG A 160 -4.90 -3.95 18.12
N ALA A 161 -4.75 -5.28 18.24
CA ALA A 161 -3.93 -5.91 19.28
C ALA A 161 -2.47 -5.45 19.22
N LEU A 162 -1.88 -5.37 18.02
CA LEU A 162 -0.51 -4.92 17.85
C LEU A 162 -0.37 -3.41 18.11
N GLY A 163 -1.33 -2.59 17.71
CA GLY A 163 -1.36 -1.17 18.02
C GLY A 163 -1.39 -0.90 19.53
N ASP A 164 -2.26 -1.59 20.26
CA ASP A 164 -2.37 -1.50 21.72
C ASP A 164 -1.08 -1.99 22.41
N LYS A 165 -0.46 -3.08 21.90
CA LYS A 165 0.82 -3.58 22.39
C LYS A 165 1.94 -2.53 22.23
N ILE A 166 2.08 -1.89 21.08
CA ILE A 166 3.07 -0.84 20.82
C ILE A 166 2.92 0.31 21.84
N ILE A 167 1.68 0.69 22.16
CA ILE A 167 1.39 1.74 23.15
C ILE A 167 1.76 1.28 24.56
N LYS A 168 1.33 0.06 24.95
CA LYS A 168 1.57 -0.55 26.26
C LYS A 168 3.06 -0.73 26.55
N ASP A 169 3.81 -1.22 25.57
CA ASP A 169 5.26 -1.45 25.68
C ASP A 169 6.07 -0.14 25.60
N LYS A 170 5.39 0.98 25.37
CA LYS A 170 5.98 2.33 25.31
C LYS A 170 7.10 2.43 24.28
N ASN A 171 6.95 1.79 23.10
CA ASN A 171 7.94 1.85 22.05
C ASN A 171 8.39 3.29 21.79
N LYS A 172 9.71 3.47 21.66
CA LYS A 172 10.35 4.80 21.64
C LYS A 172 9.87 5.69 20.49
N HIS A 173 9.53 5.09 19.35
CA HIS A 173 9.16 5.79 18.13
C HIS A 173 7.69 5.55 17.74
N LYS A 174 6.82 5.18 18.68
CA LYS A 174 5.39 4.87 18.45
C LYS A 174 4.61 5.95 17.71
N GLN A 175 5.03 7.21 17.78
CA GLN A 175 4.40 8.33 17.07
C GLN A 175 4.53 8.24 15.55
N TYR A 176 5.39 7.35 15.04
CA TYR A 176 5.57 7.05 13.61
C TYR A 176 4.85 5.76 13.18
N SER A 177 4.18 5.06 14.11
CA SER A 177 3.42 3.84 13.84
C SER A 177 1.98 4.15 13.47
N ILE A 178 1.54 3.67 12.32
CA ILE A 178 0.14 3.74 11.86
C ILE A 178 -0.74 2.89 12.78
N LEU A 179 -0.27 1.71 13.20
CA LEU A 179 -0.98 0.81 14.13
C LEU A 179 -1.21 1.50 15.49
N ALA A 180 -0.17 2.06 16.09
CA ALA A 180 -0.28 2.73 17.39
C ALA A 180 -1.17 3.97 17.32
N GLU A 181 -1.04 4.79 16.28
CA GLU A 181 -1.89 5.97 16.13
C GLU A 181 -3.35 5.60 15.80
N GLY A 182 -3.58 4.53 15.04
CA GLY A 182 -4.91 3.97 14.82
C GLY A 182 -5.59 3.56 16.13
N ALA A 183 -4.88 2.81 16.97
CA ALA A 183 -5.37 2.41 18.28
C ALA A 183 -5.67 3.64 19.18
N ARG A 184 -4.78 4.63 19.19
CA ARG A 184 -4.95 5.87 19.97
C ARG A 184 -6.14 6.72 19.50
N LEU A 185 -6.34 6.81 18.18
CA LEU A 185 -7.42 7.60 17.57
C LEU A 185 -8.75 6.83 17.45
N ASN A 186 -8.75 5.55 17.82
CA ASN A 186 -9.86 4.62 17.60
C ASN A 186 -10.29 4.53 16.13
N ILE A 187 -9.30 4.56 15.23
CA ILE A 187 -9.48 4.35 13.79
C ILE A 187 -9.15 2.88 13.50
N PRO A 188 -10.01 2.13 12.80
CA PRO A 188 -9.73 0.74 12.44
C PRO A 188 -8.46 0.62 11.58
N ILE A 189 -7.51 -0.18 12.05
CA ILE A 189 -6.36 -0.62 11.27
C ILE A 189 -6.43 -2.13 11.22
N THR A 190 -6.59 -2.70 10.04
CA THR A 190 -6.72 -4.15 9.85
C THR A 190 -5.47 -4.73 9.21
N VAL A 191 -5.05 -5.92 9.67
CA VAL A 191 -3.87 -6.62 9.14
C VAL A 191 -4.29 -7.93 8.51
N HIS A 192 -4.17 -8.00 7.19
CA HIS A 192 -4.55 -9.17 6.39
C HIS A 192 -3.32 -10.01 6.10
N VAL A 193 -3.13 -11.06 6.89
CA VAL A 193 -1.97 -11.95 6.80
C VAL A 193 -2.14 -12.92 5.63
N ALA A 194 -1.10 -13.05 4.82
CA ALA A 194 -1.02 -14.06 3.78
C ALA A 194 -0.21 -15.26 4.30
N ILE A 195 -0.90 -16.25 4.88
CA ILE A 195 -0.28 -17.42 5.50
C ILE A 195 0.66 -18.13 4.52
N GLY A 196 1.91 -18.33 4.95
CA GLY A 196 2.94 -19.00 4.18
C GLY A 196 3.70 -18.11 3.19
N THR A 197 3.40 -16.81 3.08
CA THR A 197 4.08 -15.91 2.14
C THR A 197 4.94 -14.82 2.81
N GLU A 198 4.74 -14.57 4.09
CA GLU A 198 5.46 -13.53 4.83
C GLU A 198 6.63 -14.11 5.62
N THR A 199 7.74 -13.37 5.73
CA THR A 199 8.99 -13.84 6.38
C THR A 199 8.78 -14.25 7.84
N ILE A 200 7.84 -13.60 8.53
CA ILE A 200 7.53 -13.84 9.93
C ILE A 200 7.12 -15.32 10.19
N HIS A 201 6.52 -16.00 9.21
CA HIS A 201 6.07 -17.38 9.35
C HIS A 201 7.21 -18.42 9.53
N MET A 202 8.45 -18.03 9.20
CA MET A 202 9.62 -18.89 9.42
C MET A 202 10.09 -18.88 10.87
N HIS A 203 9.63 -17.92 11.67
CA HIS A 203 10.09 -17.79 13.05
C HIS A 203 9.46 -18.85 13.96
N PRO A 204 10.25 -19.51 14.83
CA PRO A 204 9.79 -20.66 15.63
C PRO A 204 8.69 -20.31 16.65
N CYS A 205 8.51 -19.04 17.04
CA CYS A 205 7.45 -18.66 17.97
C CYS A 205 6.07 -18.48 17.29
N ILE A 206 6.00 -18.44 15.96
CA ILE A 206 4.75 -18.08 15.25
C ILE A 206 3.80 -19.29 15.19
N SER A 207 2.58 -19.08 15.65
CA SER A 207 1.44 -19.98 15.49
C SER A 207 0.62 -19.58 14.25
N GLY A 208 0.58 -20.46 13.25
CA GLY A 208 -0.24 -20.24 12.06
C GLY A 208 -1.75 -20.19 12.37
N ALA A 209 -2.20 -20.86 13.44
CA ALA A 209 -3.59 -20.81 13.89
C ALA A 209 -3.94 -19.44 14.44
N ASP A 210 -3.13 -18.87 15.34
CA ASP A 210 -3.35 -17.57 15.95
C ASP A 210 -3.31 -16.45 14.87
N MET A 211 -2.33 -16.55 13.96
CA MET A 211 -2.21 -15.62 12.84
C MET A 211 -3.43 -15.67 11.92
N GLY A 212 -3.95 -16.86 11.63
CA GLY A 212 -5.13 -17.04 10.81
C GLY A 212 -6.39 -16.51 11.49
N GLU A 213 -6.58 -16.82 12.77
CA GLU A 213 -7.74 -16.37 13.55
C GLU A 213 -7.75 -14.84 13.68
N SER A 214 -6.66 -14.23 14.13
CA SER A 214 -6.57 -12.78 14.32
C SER A 214 -6.73 -12.00 13.02
N SER A 215 -6.17 -12.49 11.90
CA SER A 215 -6.39 -11.91 10.58
C SER A 215 -7.82 -12.08 10.08
N HIS A 216 -8.50 -13.20 10.41
CA HIS A 216 -9.89 -13.41 10.06
C HIS A 216 -10.83 -12.48 10.85
N VAL A 217 -10.48 -12.14 12.09
CA VAL A 217 -11.22 -11.12 12.87
C VAL A 217 -11.08 -9.75 12.21
N ASP A 218 -9.87 -9.37 11.78
CA ASP A 218 -9.63 -8.12 11.05
C ASP A 218 -10.40 -8.05 9.71
N PHE A 219 -10.69 -9.19 9.08
CA PHE A 219 -11.47 -9.25 7.85
C PHE A 219 -12.98 -8.99 8.10
N ARG A 220 -13.53 -9.40 9.22
CA ARG A 220 -14.98 -9.28 9.56
C ARG A 220 -15.36 -7.89 10.02
#